data_1909b7fe7cce07701bd1f852eb325e93
#
_entry.id   1909b7fe7cce07701bd1f852eb325e93
#
_cell.length_a   1.000
_cell.length_b   1.000
_cell.length_c   1.000
_cell.angle_alpha   90.00
_cell.angle_beta   90.00
_cell.angle_gamma   90.00
#
_symmetry.space_group_name_H-M   'P 1'
#
loop_
_entity.id
_entity.type
_entity.pdbx_description
1 polymer ?
#
loop_
_entity_poly.entity_id
_entity_poly.type
_entity_poly.pdbx_seq_one_letter_code
_entity_poly.pdbx_strand_id
1 'polypeptide(L)'
;MDLFEYQGKFLYKEFDIKHPNSKVVKNLIEIDESIELNYPIVVKAQVQVGGRGKAGGIKIANNHEELLKYSKEIMGMDIKGHIVEILLLEEASKILEEYYISFSLDRSEKKYLIMLSSKGGMDIEKVAEENPDDLIKHHIGASEALTNEIINEIIGKAKLNQDYTKSITDIIQNLFSMFVNGDCDLVEVNPLAITEDGVMALDSKVALDMSAKYKHPYFEDFEKEIPIPESEKNAKEKGLNFIKLGGSVGIIGNGAGLVMSTLDVVAENGGDAANFLDIGGGAKADTVSAALEVLEADKNVKSVLINIFGGITRCDLVAEGIVEATKGKNLVWPIVIRLDGTNSSEGLEILKNNPNDKIFIEESMDSAARLAVEKGAWMSILIDENTKVVVQGLTGREGQFHALRNRAYGTNVVAGTRPGKGGETVEGIPIFDTIKDAVSETKADVALTFVPPSFAKEAVLEAAFGGCKLIVCITEGIPAKDEAEMYDILKKE
;
A
#
# COMPACT_ATOMS: atom_id res chain seq x y z
N MET A 1 -1.37 5.68 -0.46
CA MET A 1 -0.76 7.04 -0.39
C MET A 1 -1.64 7.91 0.49
N ASP A 2 -1.11 8.40 1.61
CA ASP A 2 -1.86 9.30 2.50
C ASP A 2 -1.89 10.71 1.90
N LEU A 3 -3.08 11.28 1.81
CA LEU A 3 -3.28 12.63 1.29
C LEU A 3 -3.16 13.70 2.38
N PHE A 4 -2.76 14.92 1.99
CA PHE A 4 -3.04 16.09 2.80
C PHE A 4 -4.55 16.36 2.86
N GLU A 5 -5.03 17.03 3.92
CA GLU A 5 -6.44 17.35 4.07
C GLU A 5 -7.02 18.11 2.86
N TYR A 6 -6.27 19.08 2.29
CA TYR A 6 -6.72 19.83 1.12
C TYR A 6 -6.85 18.97 -0.15
N GLN A 7 -5.99 17.94 -0.31
CA GLN A 7 -6.09 16.99 -1.42
C GLN A 7 -7.33 16.09 -1.24
N GLY A 8 -7.61 15.66 -0.02
CA GLY A 8 -8.86 14.96 0.29
C GLY A 8 -10.09 15.82 0.03
N LYS A 9 -10.03 17.13 0.33
CA LYS A 9 -11.11 18.09 0.02
C LYS A 9 -11.25 18.39 -1.47
N PHE A 10 -10.20 18.24 -2.26
CA PHE A 10 -10.31 18.23 -3.71
C PHE A 10 -11.21 17.08 -4.18
N LEU A 11 -11.03 15.88 -3.62
CA LEU A 11 -11.89 14.75 -3.92
C LEU A 11 -13.32 14.98 -3.42
N TYR A 12 -13.53 15.68 -2.32
CA TYR A 12 -14.87 16.04 -1.85
C TYR A 12 -15.67 16.81 -2.89
N LYS A 13 -15.04 17.70 -3.65
CA LYS A 13 -15.69 18.44 -4.75
C LYS A 13 -16.09 17.51 -5.89
N GLU A 14 -15.24 16.55 -6.24
CA GLU A 14 -15.53 15.59 -7.32
C GLU A 14 -16.68 14.63 -6.97
N PHE A 15 -16.90 14.39 -5.67
CA PHE A 15 -17.93 13.47 -5.18
C PHE A 15 -19.08 14.18 -4.46
N ASP A 16 -19.29 15.47 -4.67
CA ASP A 16 -20.37 16.27 -4.08
C ASP A 16 -20.47 16.19 -2.55
N ILE A 17 -19.32 16.06 -1.86
CA ILE A 17 -19.25 16.04 -0.40
C ILE A 17 -19.13 17.47 0.10
N LYS A 18 -20.14 17.92 0.85
CA LYS A 18 -20.20 19.29 1.38
C LYS A 18 -19.11 19.53 2.43
N HIS A 19 -18.33 20.56 2.24
CA HIS A 19 -17.25 21.00 3.14
C HIS A 19 -17.17 22.55 3.13
N PRO A 20 -16.52 23.19 4.11
CA PRO A 20 -16.33 24.63 4.14
C PRO A 20 -15.45 25.14 2.98
N ASN A 21 -15.64 26.40 2.58
CA ASN A 21 -14.73 27.05 1.64
C ASN A 21 -13.33 27.12 2.22
N SER A 22 -12.33 26.89 1.37
CA SER A 22 -10.95 26.84 1.81
C SER A 22 -9.97 27.32 0.73
N LYS A 23 -8.79 27.78 1.18
CA LYS A 23 -7.67 28.19 0.32
C LYS A 23 -6.38 27.55 0.82
N VAL A 24 -5.63 26.95 -0.09
CA VAL A 24 -4.29 26.40 0.20
C VAL A 24 -3.27 27.53 0.10
N VAL A 25 -2.33 27.59 1.03
CA VAL A 25 -1.26 28.57 1.09
C VAL A 25 0.07 27.85 1.25
N LYS A 26 0.94 28.03 0.26
CA LYS A 26 2.32 27.50 0.25
C LYS A 26 3.36 28.57 0.61
N ASN A 27 2.98 29.85 0.53
CA ASN A 27 3.83 30.97 0.90
C ASN A 27 3.00 32.01 1.65
N LEU A 28 3.54 32.56 2.74
CA LEU A 28 2.86 33.61 3.55
C LEU A 28 2.54 34.89 2.77
N ILE A 29 3.23 35.16 1.65
CA ILE A 29 2.94 36.29 0.76
C ILE A 29 1.56 36.15 0.08
N GLU A 30 1.04 34.92 -0.03
CA GLU A 30 -0.28 34.65 -0.60
C GLU A 30 -1.44 35.03 0.32
N ILE A 31 -1.12 35.42 1.57
CA ILE A 31 -2.08 35.88 2.58
C ILE A 31 -2.12 37.41 2.52
N ASP A 32 -2.87 37.94 1.59
CA ASP A 32 -3.10 39.38 1.45
C ASP A 32 -4.54 39.77 1.86
N GLU A 33 -4.86 41.06 1.81
CA GLU A 33 -6.19 41.59 2.18
C GLU A 33 -7.31 41.13 1.21
N SER A 34 -6.96 40.52 0.07
CA SER A 34 -7.91 40.03 -0.95
C SER A 34 -8.31 38.58 -0.79
N ILE A 35 -8.00 37.95 0.37
CA ILE A 35 -8.43 36.58 0.65
C ILE A 35 -9.97 36.51 0.58
N GLU A 36 -10.47 35.71 -0.36
CA GLU A 36 -11.91 35.49 -0.59
C GLU A 36 -12.49 34.45 0.38
N LEU A 37 -12.28 34.63 1.69
CA LEU A 37 -12.84 33.81 2.76
C LEU A 37 -13.46 34.69 3.85
N ASN A 38 -14.58 34.24 4.41
CA ASN A 38 -15.25 34.93 5.48
C ASN A 38 -14.63 34.61 6.86
N TYR A 39 -14.44 35.61 7.70
CA TYR A 39 -14.03 35.38 9.08
C TYR A 39 -15.18 34.92 9.97
N PRO A 40 -14.91 34.05 11.00
CA PRO A 40 -13.59 33.57 11.40
C PRO A 40 -12.96 32.57 10.40
N ILE A 41 -11.63 32.54 10.31
CA ILE A 41 -10.87 31.61 9.46
C ILE A 41 -10.08 30.64 10.33
N VAL A 42 -10.19 29.35 10.05
CA VAL A 42 -9.37 28.32 10.69
C VAL A 42 -8.07 28.14 9.88
N VAL A 43 -6.93 28.34 10.54
CA VAL A 43 -5.59 28.10 9.99
C VAL A 43 -5.17 26.69 10.38
N LYS A 44 -4.98 25.81 9.39
CA LYS A 44 -4.68 24.38 9.62
C LYS A 44 -3.34 24.01 8.99
N ALA A 45 -2.42 23.48 9.79
CA ALA A 45 -1.19 22.84 9.31
C ALA A 45 -1.52 21.67 8.38
N GLN A 46 -0.81 21.54 7.28
CA GLN A 46 -0.92 20.40 6.37
C GLN A 46 0.28 19.48 6.55
N VAL A 47 0.07 18.39 7.28
CA VAL A 47 1.04 17.30 7.50
C VAL A 47 0.30 15.96 7.49
N GLN A 48 0.99 14.90 7.10
CA GLN A 48 0.41 13.55 6.95
C GLN A 48 0.30 12.77 8.28
N VAL A 49 0.38 13.47 9.41
CA VAL A 49 0.27 12.86 10.75
C VAL A 49 -0.93 13.41 11.51
N GLY A 50 -1.55 12.55 12.32
CA GLY A 50 -2.66 12.93 13.17
C GLY A 50 -2.25 13.74 14.39
N GLY A 51 -3.24 14.43 15.01
CA GLY A 51 -3.03 15.19 16.25
C GLY A 51 -2.54 16.62 16.05
N ARG A 52 -2.70 17.18 14.86
CA ARG A 52 -2.34 18.59 14.50
C ARG A 52 -2.89 19.61 15.50
N GLY A 53 -4.15 19.45 15.94
CA GLY A 53 -4.77 20.35 16.93
C GLY A 53 -4.07 20.31 18.29
N LYS A 54 -3.73 19.12 18.80
CA LYS A 54 -3.00 18.95 20.07
C LYS A 54 -1.58 19.53 20.01
N ALA A 55 -0.97 19.54 18.83
CA ALA A 55 0.36 20.12 18.61
C ALA A 55 0.32 21.65 18.39
N GLY A 56 -0.86 22.29 18.37
CA GLY A 56 -1.00 23.73 18.12
C GLY A 56 -1.01 24.12 16.64
N GLY A 57 -1.09 23.14 15.75
CA GLY A 57 -1.13 23.32 14.28
C GLY A 57 -2.51 23.74 13.74
N ILE A 58 -3.49 24.01 14.62
CA ILE A 58 -4.82 24.51 14.22
C ILE A 58 -5.17 25.71 15.12
N LYS A 59 -5.48 26.87 14.50
CA LYS A 59 -5.88 28.09 15.20
C LYS A 59 -7.00 28.79 14.45
N ILE A 60 -7.86 29.52 15.20
CA ILE A 60 -8.97 30.30 14.63
C ILE A 60 -8.59 31.77 14.66
N ALA A 61 -8.63 32.42 13.50
CA ALA A 61 -8.37 33.84 13.30
C ALA A 61 -9.69 34.59 13.08
N ASN A 62 -9.96 35.61 13.87
CA ASN A 62 -11.18 36.41 13.81
C ASN A 62 -11.03 37.63 12.86
N ASN A 63 -9.83 37.95 12.46
CA ASN A 63 -9.48 39.07 11.59
C ASN A 63 -8.16 38.80 10.87
N HIS A 64 -7.81 39.70 9.94
CA HIS A 64 -6.62 39.57 9.12
C HIS A 64 -5.30 39.61 9.92
N GLU A 65 -5.23 40.41 10.98
CA GLU A 65 -4.04 40.49 11.82
C GLU A 65 -3.76 39.15 12.53
N GLU A 66 -4.80 38.55 13.11
CA GLU A 66 -4.73 37.20 13.72
C GLU A 66 -4.39 36.12 12.67
N LEU A 67 -4.96 36.24 11.47
CA LEU A 67 -4.67 35.31 10.37
C LEU A 67 -3.17 35.33 10.01
N LEU A 68 -2.59 36.51 9.80
CA LEU A 68 -1.16 36.63 9.52
C LEU A 68 -0.28 36.13 10.68
N LYS A 69 -0.67 36.45 11.91
CA LYS A 69 0.04 36.01 13.12
C LYS A 69 0.07 34.48 13.21
N TYR A 70 -1.10 33.83 13.14
CA TYR A 70 -1.21 32.38 13.32
C TYR A 70 -0.59 31.62 12.14
N SER A 71 -0.70 32.16 10.93
CA SER A 71 -0.04 31.57 9.76
C SER A 71 1.49 31.58 9.89
N LYS A 72 2.07 32.65 10.44
CA LYS A 72 3.53 32.73 10.73
C LYS A 72 3.95 31.79 11.86
N GLU A 73 3.10 31.60 12.88
CA GLU A 73 3.40 30.70 14.00
C GLU A 73 3.34 29.21 13.58
N ILE A 74 2.45 28.86 12.65
CA ILE A 74 2.25 27.47 12.23
C ILE A 74 3.17 27.08 11.07
N MET A 75 3.45 27.98 10.14
CA MET A 75 4.37 27.72 9.04
C MET A 75 5.79 27.49 9.58
N GLY A 76 6.40 26.37 9.19
CA GLY A 76 7.73 25.96 9.67
C GLY A 76 7.71 25.21 11.01
N MET A 77 6.54 25.02 11.64
CA MET A 77 6.42 24.23 12.88
C MET A 77 6.76 22.76 12.61
N ASP A 78 7.45 22.13 13.56
CA ASP A 78 7.64 20.68 13.58
C ASP A 78 6.47 20.00 14.29
N ILE A 79 5.75 19.13 13.59
CA ILE A 79 4.68 18.30 14.15
C ILE A 79 5.08 16.84 14.00
N LYS A 80 5.58 16.23 15.07
CA LYS A 80 6.01 14.82 15.10
C LYS A 80 7.05 14.47 14.03
N GLY A 81 8.01 15.36 13.77
CA GLY A 81 9.07 15.19 12.77
C GLY A 81 8.68 15.64 11.36
N HIS A 82 7.49 16.19 11.17
CA HIS A 82 7.03 16.76 9.90
C HIS A 82 7.00 18.27 9.96
N ILE A 83 7.80 18.93 9.14
CA ILE A 83 7.81 20.39 9.04
C ILE A 83 6.61 20.87 8.24
N VAL A 84 5.88 21.84 8.78
CA VAL A 84 4.71 22.43 8.11
C VAL A 84 5.17 23.37 7.01
N GLU A 85 4.97 22.98 5.76
CA GLU A 85 5.31 23.78 4.56
C GLU A 85 4.07 24.32 3.86
N ILE A 86 2.88 23.80 4.21
CA ILE A 86 1.60 24.16 3.59
C ILE A 86 0.58 24.44 4.67
N LEU A 87 -0.23 25.47 4.49
CA LEU A 87 -1.38 25.80 5.32
C LEU A 87 -2.68 25.62 4.51
N LEU A 88 -3.73 25.19 5.17
CA LEU A 88 -5.10 25.27 4.69
C LEU A 88 -5.83 26.35 5.50
N LEU A 89 -6.30 27.37 4.84
CA LEU A 89 -7.16 28.40 5.41
C LEU A 89 -8.61 28.03 5.10
N GLU A 90 -9.46 27.95 6.09
CA GLU A 90 -10.84 27.46 5.92
C GLU A 90 -11.83 28.33 6.71
N GLU A 91 -12.99 28.63 6.11
CA GLU A 91 -14.05 29.34 6.82
C GLU A 91 -14.52 28.52 8.03
N ALA A 92 -14.58 29.15 9.19
CA ALA A 92 -15.02 28.47 10.40
C ALA A 92 -16.54 28.21 10.35
N SER A 93 -16.94 26.99 10.63
CA SER A 93 -18.34 26.61 10.74
C SER A 93 -18.77 26.61 12.19
N LYS A 94 -20.00 27.09 12.47
CA LYS A 94 -20.58 26.97 13.80
C LYS A 94 -21.13 25.56 13.98
N ILE A 95 -20.41 24.76 14.74
CA ILE A 95 -20.69 23.35 14.99
C ILE A 95 -21.81 23.23 16.04
N LEU A 96 -22.81 22.42 15.75
CA LEU A 96 -23.89 22.05 16.64
C LEU A 96 -23.69 20.66 17.22
N GLU A 97 -23.31 19.68 16.36
CA GLU A 97 -23.01 18.31 16.75
C GLU A 97 -21.84 17.78 15.91
N GLU A 98 -21.03 16.88 16.49
CA GLU A 98 -19.86 16.28 15.85
C GLU A 98 -19.98 14.76 15.83
N TYR A 99 -19.73 14.16 14.69
CA TYR A 99 -19.79 12.73 14.45
C TYR A 99 -18.47 12.23 13.87
N TYR A 100 -18.23 10.94 14.00
CA TYR A 100 -17.15 10.24 13.35
C TYR A 100 -17.69 9.31 12.29
N ILE A 101 -17.08 9.30 11.11
CA ILE A 101 -17.33 8.29 10.08
C ILE A 101 -16.05 7.90 9.37
N SER A 102 -15.91 6.61 9.09
CA SER A 102 -14.84 6.12 8.22
C SER A 102 -15.28 4.93 7.38
N PHE A 103 -14.59 4.77 6.25
CA PHE A 103 -14.68 3.63 5.34
C PHE A 103 -13.27 3.08 5.14
N SER A 104 -13.12 1.77 5.26
CA SER A 104 -11.86 1.07 5.04
C SER A 104 -12.10 -0.33 4.49
N LEU A 105 -11.04 -0.97 3.99
CA LEU A 105 -11.07 -2.38 3.63
C LEU A 105 -10.62 -3.21 4.85
N ASP A 106 -11.54 -3.99 5.41
CA ASP A 106 -11.17 -5.02 6.40
C ASP A 106 -10.60 -6.24 5.67
N ARG A 107 -9.28 -6.36 5.68
CA ARG A 107 -8.55 -7.43 4.98
C ARG A 107 -8.79 -8.80 5.61
N SER A 108 -9.11 -8.86 6.90
CA SER A 108 -9.41 -10.13 7.59
C SER A 108 -10.75 -10.71 7.16
N GLU A 109 -11.78 -9.85 7.10
CA GLU A 109 -13.12 -10.22 6.65
C GLU A 109 -13.29 -10.15 5.13
N LYS A 110 -12.33 -9.52 4.42
CA LYS A 110 -12.35 -9.23 2.97
C LYS A 110 -13.63 -8.50 2.54
N LYS A 111 -14.02 -7.52 3.35
CA LYS A 111 -15.21 -6.71 3.19
C LYS A 111 -14.90 -5.24 3.42
N TYR A 112 -15.73 -4.36 2.91
CA TYR A 112 -15.68 -2.96 3.30
C TYR A 112 -16.21 -2.84 4.73
N LEU A 113 -15.51 -2.04 5.55
CA LEU A 113 -15.89 -1.73 6.91
C LEU A 113 -16.33 -0.27 6.98
N ILE A 114 -17.53 -0.05 7.48
CA ILE A 114 -18.06 1.26 7.82
C ILE A 114 -18.02 1.40 9.32
N MET A 115 -17.44 2.47 9.83
CA MET A 115 -17.49 2.83 11.24
C MET A 115 -18.19 4.18 11.41
N LEU A 116 -19.14 4.25 12.33
CA LEU A 116 -19.93 5.46 12.62
C LEU A 116 -20.08 5.63 14.12
N SER A 117 -19.87 6.86 14.62
CA SER A 117 -20.07 7.20 16.03
C SER A 117 -20.68 8.59 16.20
N SER A 118 -21.50 8.75 17.23
CA SER A 118 -21.96 10.06 17.70
C SER A 118 -20.90 10.83 18.51
N LYS A 119 -19.68 10.28 18.61
CA LYS A 119 -18.52 10.88 19.30
C LYS A 119 -17.49 11.32 18.27
N GLY A 120 -17.73 12.48 17.62
CA GLY A 120 -16.78 13.10 16.71
C GLY A 120 -15.84 14.08 17.39
N GLY A 121 -14.85 14.58 16.65
CA GLY A 121 -13.87 15.57 17.13
C GLY A 121 -12.87 15.05 18.14
N MET A 122 -12.87 13.75 18.45
CA MET A 122 -12.00 13.13 19.45
C MET A 122 -11.29 11.89 18.88
N ASP A 123 -10.38 11.36 19.70
CA ASP A 123 -9.57 10.18 19.36
C ASP A 123 -10.46 8.93 19.34
N ILE A 124 -10.70 8.39 18.17
CA ILE A 124 -11.63 7.27 17.98
C ILE A 124 -11.13 5.96 18.58
N GLU A 125 -9.80 5.79 18.67
CA GLU A 125 -9.18 4.63 19.30
C GLU A 125 -9.58 4.58 20.79
N LYS A 126 -9.60 5.74 21.47
CA LYS A 126 -10.07 5.84 22.86
C LYS A 126 -11.55 5.54 22.99
N VAL A 127 -12.38 6.01 22.05
CA VAL A 127 -13.81 5.67 22.05
C VAL A 127 -13.99 4.17 21.92
N ALA A 128 -13.20 3.51 21.04
CA ALA A 128 -13.26 2.07 20.85
C ALA A 128 -12.80 1.28 22.10
N GLU A 129 -11.84 1.80 22.88
CA GLU A 129 -11.33 1.17 24.08
C GLU A 129 -12.26 1.38 25.30
N GLU A 130 -12.69 2.63 25.52
CA GLU A 130 -13.46 3.01 26.71
C GLU A 130 -14.94 2.69 26.56
N ASN A 131 -15.52 2.85 25.37
CA ASN A 131 -16.95 2.67 25.08
C ASN A 131 -17.16 2.03 23.69
N PRO A 132 -16.82 0.74 23.52
CA PRO A 132 -16.91 0.07 22.22
C PRO A 132 -18.30 0.09 21.59
N ASP A 133 -19.37 0.17 22.39
CA ASP A 133 -20.77 0.25 21.94
C ASP A 133 -21.12 1.61 21.29
N ASP A 134 -20.32 2.66 21.52
CA ASP A 134 -20.50 3.96 20.88
C ASP A 134 -19.90 3.99 19.46
N LEU A 135 -19.14 2.97 19.06
CA LEU A 135 -18.58 2.83 17.71
C LEU A 135 -19.29 1.71 16.94
N ILE A 136 -20.23 2.10 16.11
CA ILE A 136 -20.96 1.16 15.27
C ILE A 136 -20.09 0.72 14.11
N LYS A 137 -19.90 -0.59 13.98
CA LYS A 137 -19.16 -1.25 12.89
C LYS A 137 -20.14 -2.02 12.02
N HIS A 138 -20.05 -1.83 10.71
CA HIS A 138 -20.88 -2.55 9.75
C HIS A 138 -20.02 -3.00 8.56
N HIS A 139 -20.07 -4.30 8.26
CA HIS A 139 -19.39 -4.86 7.10
C HIS A 139 -20.34 -4.99 5.91
N ILE A 140 -19.85 -4.65 4.74
CA ILE A 140 -20.58 -4.78 3.46
C ILE A 140 -19.70 -5.53 2.47
N GLY A 141 -20.27 -6.45 1.70
CA GLY A 141 -19.53 -7.17 0.66
C GLY A 141 -19.07 -6.22 -0.44
N ALA A 142 -17.87 -6.46 -1.01
CA ALA A 142 -17.30 -5.57 -2.01
C ALA A 142 -18.13 -5.45 -3.29
N SER A 143 -19.00 -6.42 -3.59
CA SER A 143 -19.97 -6.40 -4.69
C SER A 143 -21.38 -5.98 -4.27
N GLU A 144 -21.58 -5.59 -3.01
CA GLU A 144 -22.89 -5.19 -2.48
C GLU A 144 -23.04 -3.66 -2.50
N ALA A 145 -24.29 -3.21 -2.73
CA ALA A 145 -24.60 -1.79 -2.66
C ALA A 145 -24.87 -1.35 -1.21
N LEU A 146 -24.32 -0.21 -0.81
CA LEU A 146 -24.72 0.45 0.43
C LEU A 146 -26.08 1.13 0.23
N THR A 147 -27.15 0.48 0.68
CA THR A 147 -28.51 1.00 0.50
C THR A 147 -28.88 2.01 1.59
N ASN A 148 -29.90 2.84 1.30
CA ASN A 148 -30.42 3.79 2.29
C ASN A 148 -30.96 3.11 3.54
N GLU A 149 -31.51 1.90 3.42
CA GLU A 149 -32.00 1.11 4.55
C GLU A 149 -30.85 0.76 5.49
N ILE A 150 -29.73 0.29 4.95
CA ILE A 150 -28.53 -0.03 5.73
C ILE A 150 -27.99 1.23 6.43
N ILE A 151 -27.89 2.35 5.68
CA ILE A 151 -27.40 3.62 6.25
C ILE A 151 -28.31 4.08 7.39
N ASN A 152 -29.62 4.06 7.20
CA ASN A 152 -30.58 4.47 8.23
C ASN A 152 -30.52 3.57 9.46
N GLU A 153 -30.30 2.27 9.29
CA GLU A 153 -30.08 1.33 10.40
C GLU A 153 -28.82 1.70 11.20
N ILE A 154 -27.69 1.99 10.51
CA ILE A 154 -26.43 2.37 11.14
C ILE A 154 -26.57 3.72 11.86
N ILE A 155 -27.21 4.72 11.24
CA ILE A 155 -27.52 6.03 11.86
C ILE A 155 -28.35 5.85 13.13
N GLY A 156 -29.38 5.00 13.10
CA GLY A 156 -30.20 4.69 14.26
C GLY A 156 -29.43 4.02 15.40
N LYS A 157 -28.56 3.05 15.07
CA LYS A 157 -27.69 2.37 16.05
C LYS A 157 -26.67 3.33 16.67
N ALA A 158 -26.11 4.23 15.88
CA ALA A 158 -25.15 5.25 16.34
C ALA A 158 -25.85 6.40 17.11
N LYS A 159 -27.19 6.42 17.14
CA LYS A 159 -28.02 7.43 17.81
C LYS A 159 -27.74 8.85 17.32
N LEU A 160 -27.52 9.03 16.02
CA LEU A 160 -27.33 10.36 15.45
C LEU A 160 -28.67 11.12 15.41
N ASN A 161 -28.58 12.44 15.26
CA ASN A 161 -29.72 13.35 15.24
C ASN A 161 -30.65 13.03 14.04
N GLN A 162 -31.87 12.63 14.37
CA GLN A 162 -32.86 12.15 13.39
C GLN A 162 -33.38 13.26 12.47
N ASP A 163 -33.34 14.52 12.90
CA ASP A 163 -33.78 15.66 12.10
C ASP A 163 -32.90 15.88 10.86
N TYR A 164 -31.68 15.36 10.90
CA TYR A 164 -30.69 15.46 9.81
C TYR A 164 -30.47 14.14 9.08
N THR A 165 -31.26 13.09 9.35
CA THR A 165 -31.09 11.76 8.77
C THR A 165 -30.89 11.79 7.26
N LYS A 166 -31.72 12.53 6.51
CA LYS A 166 -31.59 12.62 5.05
C LYS A 166 -30.23 13.18 4.63
N SER A 167 -29.82 14.32 5.20
CA SER A 167 -28.56 14.97 4.84
C SER A 167 -27.34 14.13 5.24
N ILE A 168 -27.44 13.42 6.37
CA ILE A 168 -26.40 12.47 6.80
C ILE A 168 -26.35 11.28 5.84
N THR A 169 -27.51 10.75 5.43
CA THR A 169 -27.57 9.65 4.45
C THR A 169 -26.94 10.05 3.12
N ASP A 170 -27.29 11.23 2.59
CA ASP A 170 -26.75 11.73 1.32
C ASP A 170 -25.21 11.87 1.38
N ILE A 171 -24.68 12.43 2.45
CA ILE A 171 -23.21 12.59 2.59
C ILE A 171 -22.49 11.25 2.81
N ILE A 172 -23.12 10.29 3.52
CA ILE A 172 -22.58 8.93 3.68
C ILE A 172 -22.53 8.21 2.34
N GLN A 173 -23.55 8.33 1.51
CA GLN A 173 -23.58 7.79 0.15
C GLN A 173 -22.45 8.35 -0.71
N ASN A 174 -22.24 9.67 -0.66
CA ASN A 174 -21.19 10.34 -1.43
C ASN A 174 -19.79 9.94 -0.94
N LEU A 175 -19.57 9.84 0.39
CA LEU A 175 -18.33 9.35 0.97
C LEU A 175 -18.06 7.89 0.59
N PHE A 176 -19.09 7.04 0.60
CA PHE A 176 -18.95 5.65 0.15
C PHE A 176 -18.64 5.57 -1.35
N SER A 177 -19.32 6.39 -2.17
CA SER A 177 -19.01 6.50 -3.59
C SER A 177 -17.56 6.93 -3.82
N MET A 178 -17.07 7.91 -3.08
CA MET A 178 -15.66 8.33 -3.11
C MET A 178 -14.74 7.20 -2.68
N PHE A 179 -15.06 6.48 -1.59
CA PHE A 179 -14.27 5.35 -1.13
C PHE A 179 -14.15 4.26 -2.19
N VAL A 180 -15.25 3.87 -2.85
CA VAL A 180 -15.25 2.81 -3.86
C VAL A 180 -14.69 3.29 -5.20
N ASN A 181 -15.24 4.37 -5.77
CA ASN A 181 -14.90 4.82 -7.12
C ASN A 181 -13.59 5.63 -7.18
N GLY A 182 -13.13 6.17 -6.05
CA GLY A 182 -11.83 6.83 -5.91
C GLY A 182 -10.69 5.87 -5.56
N ASP A 183 -10.94 4.54 -5.50
CA ASP A 183 -9.97 3.53 -5.09
C ASP A 183 -9.21 3.94 -3.81
N CYS A 184 -9.96 4.36 -2.76
CA CYS A 184 -9.35 4.73 -1.48
C CYS A 184 -9.21 3.52 -0.55
N ASP A 185 -8.09 3.35 0.11
CA ASP A 185 -7.89 2.37 1.19
C ASP A 185 -8.58 2.81 2.49
N LEU A 186 -8.65 4.14 2.69
CA LEU A 186 -9.29 4.79 3.83
C LEU A 186 -9.95 6.10 3.41
N VAL A 187 -11.16 6.32 3.87
CA VAL A 187 -11.83 7.64 3.91
C VAL A 187 -12.32 7.84 5.33
N GLU A 188 -11.78 8.83 6.03
CA GLU A 188 -12.17 9.16 7.41
C GLU A 188 -12.53 10.64 7.49
N VAL A 189 -13.63 10.92 8.16
CA VAL A 189 -14.10 12.28 8.46
C VAL A 189 -14.28 12.41 9.97
N ASN A 190 -13.46 13.24 10.61
CA ASN A 190 -13.49 13.46 12.05
C ASN A 190 -13.17 14.92 12.41
N PRO A 191 -14.20 15.80 12.54
CA PRO A 191 -15.62 15.48 12.58
C PRO A 191 -16.37 15.59 11.23
N LEU A 192 -17.39 14.75 11.06
CA LEU A 192 -18.55 15.03 10.26
C LEU A 192 -19.50 15.84 11.16
N ALA A 193 -19.82 17.07 10.78
CA ALA A 193 -20.51 17.98 11.68
C ALA A 193 -21.90 18.40 11.18
N ILE A 194 -22.84 18.53 12.11
CA ILE A 194 -24.04 19.35 11.89
C ILE A 194 -23.64 20.80 12.21
N THR A 195 -23.85 21.68 11.26
CA THR A 195 -23.58 23.12 11.38
C THR A 195 -24.84 23.93 11.10
N GLU A 196 -24.81 25.24 11.30
CA GLU A 196 -25.93 26.14 10.90
C GLU A 196 -26.19 26.08 9.38
N ASP A 197 -25.19 25.72 8.57
CA ASP A 197 -25.29 25.60 7.11
C ASP A 197 -25.63 24.17 6.64
N GLY A 198 -25.92 23.26 7.57
CA GLY A 198 -26.26 21.87 7.34
C GLY A 198 -25.13 20.88 7.68
N VAL A 199 -25.22 19.67 7.15
CA VAL A 199 -24.20 18.62 7.43
C VAL A 199 -22.98 18.83 6.54
N MET A 200 -21.78 18.84 7.13
CA MET A 200 -20.51 19.08 6.44
C MET A 200 -19.37 18.19 6.95
N ALA A 201 -18.46 17.84 6.07
CA ALA A 201 -17.17 17.23 6.41
C ALA A 201 -16.14 18.33 6.75
N LEU A 202 -15.76 18.46 8.03
CA LEU A 202 -14.86 19.52 8.48
C LEU A 202 -13.38 19.12 8.42
N ASP A 203 -13.08 17.84 8.42
CA ASP A 203 -11.72 17.30 8.22
C ASP A 203 -11.74 16.25 7.10
N SER A 204 -10.57 15.88 6.63
CA SER A 204 -10.41 14.86 5.60
C SER A 204 -9.12 14.09 5.82
N LYS A 205 -9.25 12.78 6.05
CA LYS A 205 -8.13 11.85 6.06
C LYS A 205 -8.43 10.76 5.05
N VAL A 206 -7.64 10.75 3.98
CA VAL A 206 -7.82 9.84 2.85
C VAL A 206 -6.50 9.17 2.54
N ALA A 207 -6.55 7.86 2.38
CA ALA A 207 -5.45 7.07 1.83
C ALA A 207 -5.91 6.47 0.49
N LEU A 208 -5.09 6.62 -0.55
CA LEU A 208 -5.33 6.10 -1.89
C LEU A 208 -4.57 4.80 -2.14
N ASP A 209 -5.22 3.84 -2.79
CA ASP A 209 -4.55 2.65 -3.29
C ASP A 209 -3.70 2.99 -4.53
N MET A 210 -2.38 3.06 -4.37
CA MET A 210 -1.46 3.40 -5.46
C MET A 210 -1.41 2.34 -6.57
N SER A 211 -1.86 1.12 -6.30
CA SER A 211 -2.01 0.10 -7.34
C SER A 211 -3.11 0.45 -8.35
N ALA A 212 -4.04 1.32 -7.97
CA ALA A 212 -5.09 1.84 -8.85
C ALA A 212 -4.68 3.12 -9.63
N LYS A 213 -3.43 3.59 -9.51
CA LYS A 213 -2.95 4.83 -10.15
C LYS A 213 -3.27 4.92 -11.66
N TYR A 214 -3.26 3.79 -12.35
CA TYR A 214 -3.58 3.74 -13.78
C TYR A 214 -5.04 4.11 -14.11
N LYS A 215 -5.96 4.06 -13.12
CA LYS A 215 -7.36 4.47 -13.26
C LYS A 215 -7.55 5.98 -13.04
N HIS A 216 -6.65 6.61 -12.29
CA HIS A 216 -6.81 7.97 -11.77
C HIS A 216 -5.61 8.87 -12.11
N PRO A 217 -5.66 9.62 -13.22
CA PRO A 217 -4.53 10.49 -13.63
C PRO A 217 -4.10 11.51 -12.56
N TYR A 218 -5.03 12.00 -11.72
CA TYR A 218 -4.75 12.97 -10.66
C TYR A 218 -3.88 12.42 -9.51
N PHE A 219 -3.72 11.09 -9.39
CA PHE A 219 -2.80 10.50 -8.39
C PHE A 219 -1.36 10.98 -8.61
N GLU A 220 -0.93 11.18 -9.86
CA GLU A 220 0.40 11.70 -10.15
C GLU A 220 0.62 13.11 -9.64
N ASP A 221 -0.41 13.95 -9.69
CA ASP A 221 -0.31 15.33 -9.25
C ASP A 221 -0.26 15.40 -7.72
N PHE A 222 -1.02 14.56 -7.04
CA PHE A 222 -0.95 14.43 -5.59
C PHE A 222 0.40 13.87 -5.13
N GLU A 223 0.93 12.86 -5.81
CA GLU A 223 2.23 12.25 -5.48
C GLU A 223 3.37 13.28 -5.56
N LYS A 224 3.35 14.18 -6.55
CA LYS A 224 4.37 15.25 -6.71
C LYS A 224 4.40 16.25 -5.56
N GLU A 225 3.27 16.45 -4.88
CA GLU A 225 3.14 17.42 -3.79
C GLU A 225 3.45 16.83 -2.41
N ILE A 226 3.51 15.50 -2.30
CA ILE A 226 3.81 14.80 -1.04
C ILE A 226 5.32 14.77 -0.84
N PRO A 227 5.84 15.32 0.27
CA PRO A 227 7.25 15.22 0.60
C PRO A 227 7.66 13.76 0.78
N ILE A 228 8.56 13.29 -0.05
CA ILE A 228 9.18 11.96 0.11
C ILE A 228 10.48 12.18 0.89
N PRO A 229 10.76 11.41 1.96
CA PRO A 229 12.05 11.47 2.64
C PRO A 229 13.19 11.36 1.65
N GLU A 230 14.24 12.15 1.82
CA GLU A 230 15.36 12.23 0.85
C GLU A 230 16.03 10.86 0.65
N SER A 231 16.05 10.02 1.69
CA SER A 231 16.53 8.63 1.61
C SER A 231 15.69 7.76 0.67
N GLU A 232 14.36 7.90 0.72
CA GLU A 232 13.43 7.16 -0.15
C GLU A 232 13.47 7.69 -1.58
N LYS A 233 13.58 9.00 -1.75
CA LYS A 233 13.76 9.64 -3.06
C LYS A 233 15.06 9.16 -3.74
N ASN A 234 16.17 9.16 -3.00
CA ASN A 234 17.46 8.68 -3.49
C ASN A 234 17.42 7.18 -3.86
N ALA A 235 16.74 6.37 -3.05
CA ALA A 235 16.52 4.97 -3.35
C ALA A 235 15.66 4.77 -4.62
N LYS A 236 14.58 5.53 -4.76
CA LYS A 236 13.70 5.49 -5.93
C LYS A 236 14.43 5.88 -7.22
N GLU A 237 15.30 6.90 -7.18
CA GLU A 237 16.16 7.31 -8.30
C GLU A 237 17.14 6.20 -8.72
N LYS A 238 17.56 5.36 -7.78
CA LYS A 238 18.41 4.17 -8.00
C LYS A 238 17.61 2.93 -8.38
N GLY A 239 16.29 3.02 -8.54
CA GLY A 239 15.42 1.92 -8.90
C GLY A 239 15.18 0.91 -7.77
N LEU A 240 15.37 1.31 -6.52
CA LEU A 240 15.18 0.48 -5.34
C LEU A 240 13.80 0.73 -4.71
N ASN A 241 13.17 -0.33 -4.22
CA ASN A 241 11.98 -0.24 -3.40
C ASN A 241 12.40 -0.19 -1.92
N PHE A 242 12.45 1.01 -1.36
CA PHE A 242 12.95 1.29 -0.01
C PHE A 242 11.92 2.07 0.80
N ILE A 243 11.71 1.64 2.04
CA ILE A 243 10.91 2.34 3.04
C ILE A 243 11.70 2.38 4.35
N LYS A 244 11.81 3.57 4.94
CA LYS A 244 12.46 3.75 6.22
C LYS A 244 11.53 3.36 7.38
N LEU A 245 12.00 2.51 8.33
CA LEU A 245 11.23 2.03 9.48
C LEU A 245 11.74 2.53 10.85
N GLY A 246 12.95 3.04 10.91
CA GLY A 246 13.49 3.69 12.11
C GLY A 246 14.19 2.78 13.12
N GLY A 247 14.31 1.49 12.88
CA GLY A 247 15.07 0.56 13.70
C GLY A 247 16.57 0.64 13.47
N SER A 248 17.31 -0.43 13.86
CA SER A 248 18.78 -0.48 13.82
C SER A 248 19.37 -1.59 12.94
N VAL A 249 18.57 -2.51 12.46
CA VAL A 249 18.98 -3.60 11.57
C VAL A 249 18.59 -3.24 10.14
N GLY A 250 19.56 -2.95 9.28
CA GLY A 250 19.35 -2.74 7.85
C GLY A 250 19.03 -4.05 7.16
N ILE A 251 17.96 -4.07 6.33
CA ILE A 251 17.52 -5.26 5.63
C ILE A 251 17.68 -5.06 4.12
N ILE A 252 18.26 -6.04 3.45
CA ILE A 252 18.28 -6.14 1.98
C ILE A 252 17.79 -7.54 1.60
N GLY A 253 16.78 -7.61 0.74
CA GLY A 253 16.30 -8.87 0.20
C GLY A 253 15.85 -8.74 -1.24
N ASN A 254 15.57 -9.86 -1.89
CA ASN A 254 15.04 -9.90 -3.26
C ASN A 254 13.62 -10.48 -3.28
N GLY A 255 12.68 -9.62 -3.50
CA GLY A 255 11.25 -9.89 -3.46
C GLY A 255 10.59 -9.45 -2.15
N ALA A 256 9.49 -8.71 -2.27
CA ALA A 256 8.80 -8.09 -1.14
C ALA A 256 8.41 -9.10 -0.05
N GLY A 257 7.94 -10.30 -0.42
CA GLY A 257 7.56 -11.35 0.52
C GLY A 257 8.74 -11.84 1.37
N LEU A 258 9.94 -12.02 0.76
CA LEU A 258 11.14 -12.41 1.49
C LEU A 258 11.59 -11.30 2.44
N VAL A 259 11.54 -10.04 1.98
CA VAL A 259 11.88 -8.89 2.83
C VAL A 259 10.91 -8.80 4.02
N MET A 260 9.61 -8.91 3.79
CA MET A 260 8.60 -8.90 4.87
C MET A 260 8.85 -10.02 5.89
N SER A 261 9.07 -11.25 5.43
CA SER A 261 9.43 -12.36 6.34
C SER A 261 10.71 -12.09 7.11
N THR A 262 11.69 -11.43 6.48
CA THR A 262 12.94 -11.07 7.15
C THR A 262 12.72 -10.01 8.23
N LEU A 263 11.81 -9.04 8.00
CA LEU A 263 11.39 -8.06 9.00
C LEU A 263 10.75 -8.73 10.21
N ASP A 264 9.79 -9.64 9.97
CA ASP A 264 9.10 -10.38 11.04
C ASP A 264 10.10 -11.15 11.89
N VAL A 265 11.02 -11.83 11.23
CA VAL A 265 12.09 -12.61 11.87
C VAL A 265 12.99 -11.71 12.72
N VAL A 266 13.37 -10.53 12.27
CA VAL A 266 14.13 -9.57 13.08
C VAL A 266 13.34 -9.17 14.33
N ALA A 267 12.03 -8.91 14.20
CA ALA A 267 11.17 -8.53 15.32
C ALA A 267 11.00 -9.66 16.36
N GLU A 268 10.80 -10.91 15.93
CA GLU A 268 10.68 -12.07 16.82
C GLU A 268 11.93 -12.30 17.68
N ASN A 269 13.10 -11.89 17.20
CA ASN A 269 14.35 -11.97 17.95
C ASN A 269 14.68 -10.72 18.78
N GLY A 270 13.69 -9.82 18.93
CA GLY A 270 13.83 -8.62 19.72
C GLY A 270 14.66 -7.53 19.05
N GLY A 271 14.85 -7.59 17.73
CA GLY A 271 15.49 -6.54 16.95
C GLY A 271 14.46 -5.65 16.24
N ASP A 272 14.83 -4.43 15.91
CA ASP A 272 14.02 -3.51 15.15
C ASP A 272 14.63 -3.28 13.77
N ALA A 273 13.87 -3.52 12.71
CA ALA A 273 14.30 -3.28 11.34
C ALA A 273 14.40 -1.78 11.03
N ALA A 274 15.52 -1.36 10.44
CA ALA A 274 15.75 0.02 10.04
C ALA A 274 14.96 0.41 8.79
N ASN A 275 14.70 -0.56 7.94
CA ASN A 275 14.08 -0.35 6.64
C ASN A 275 13.48 -1.64 6.07
N PHE A 276 12.56 -1.45 5.14
CA PHE A 276 12.24 -2.41 4.10
C PHE A 276 13.08 -2.07 2.86
N LEU A 277 13.80 -3.01 2.24
CA LEU A 277 14.48 -2.82 0.98
C LEU A 277 14.44 -4.08 0.13
N ASP A 278 13.71 -3.99 -0.99
CA ASP A 278 13.63 -5.03 -2.00
C ASP A 278 14.43 -4.61 -3.23
N ILE A 279 15.46 -5.40 -3.58
CA ILE A 279 16.28 -5.17 -4.78
C ILE A 279 15.67 -5.79 -6.04
N GLY A 280 14.51 -6.43 -5.92
CA GLY A 280 13.78 -7.02 -7.03
C GLY A 280 14.36 -8.31 -7.58
N GLY A 281 13.59 -8.95 -8.46
CA GLY A 281 14.02 -10.13 -9.22
C GLY A 281 14.99 -9.74 -10.34
N GLY A 282 16.17 -10.36 -10.36
CA GLY A 282 17.19 -10.09 -11.38
C GLY A 282 18.17 -8.96 -11.01
N ALA A 283 18.31 -8.68 -9.72
CA ALA A 283 19.28 -7.72 -9.20
C ALA A 283 20.70 -8.01 -9.70
N LYS A 284 21.39 -6.96 -10.13
CA LYS A 284 22.79 -6.97 -10.59
C LYS A 284 23.69 -6.41 -9.51
N ALA A 285 25.02 -6.52 -9.72
CA ALA A 285 26.01 -5.98 -8.82
C ALA A 285 25.79 -4.49 -8.45
N ASP A 286 25.49 -3.66 -9.45
CA ASP A 286 25.18 -2.23 -9.27
C ASP A 286 24.00 -1.99 -8.33
N THR A 287 22.96 -2.83 -8.41
CA THR A 287 21.77 -2.72 -7.56
C THR A 287 22.09 -3.00 -6.10
N VAL A 288 22.93 -3.99 -5.83
CA VAL A 288 23.37 -4.33 -4.48
C VAL A 288 24.27 -3.23 -3.91
N SER A 289 25.17 -2.69 -4.72
CA SER A 289 26.01 -1.55 -4.32
C SER A 289 25.17 -0.33 -3.96
N ALA A 290 24.19 -0.01 -4.80
CA ALA A 290 23.24 1.09 -4.55
C ALA A 290 22.42 0.88 -3.27
N ALA A 291 22.00 -0.36 -2.98
CA ALA A 291 21.27 -0.70 -1.76
C ALA A 291 22.13 -0.46 -0.51
N LEU A 292 23.39 -0.88 -0.51
CA LEU A 292 24.32 -0.63 0.59
C LEU A 292 24.58 0.86 0.81
N GLU A 293 24.72 1.64 -0.27
CA GLU A 293 24.90 3.10 -0.19
C GLU A 293 23.67 3.81 0.44
N VAL A 294 22.46 3.36 0.13
CA VAL A 294 21.24 3.89 0.74
C VAL A 294 21.22 3.63 2.24
N LEU A 295 21.63 2.43 2.68
CA LEU A 295 21.72 2.09 4.10
C LEU A 295 22.85 2.84 4.81
N GLU A 296 23.98 3.11 4.14
CA GLU A 296 25.11 3.85 4.70
C GLU A 296 24.74 5.30 5.06
N ALA A 297 23.77 5.88 4.37
CA ALA A 297 23.26 7.20 4.67
C ALA A 297 22.42 7.25 5.97
N ASP A 298 21.91 6.12 6.47
CA ASP A 298 21.14 6.05 7.70
C ASP A 298 22.01 5.76 8.93
N LYS A 299 22.25 6.77 9.75
CA LYS A 299 23.06 6.68 10.97
C LYS A 299 22.49 5.75 12.04
N ASN A 300 21.22 5.37 11.96
CA ASN A 300 20.59 4.46 12.89
C ASN A 300 20.97 3.00 12.62
N VAL A 301 21.36 2.67 11.39
CA VAL A 301 21.78 1.31 11.01
C VAL A 301 23.05 0.91 11.77
N LYS A 302 22.99 -0.22 12.47
CA LYS A 302 24.11 -0.79 13.25
C LYS A 302 24.58 -2.14 12.74
N SER A 303 23.75 -2.84 12.01
CA SER A 303 24.05 -4.09 11.33
C SER A 303 23.22 -4.21 10.07
N VAL A 304 23.64 -5.02 9.09
CA VAL A 304 22.91 -5.27 7.86
C VAL A 304 22.70 -6.76 7.67
N LEU A 305 21.49 -7.16 7.40
CA LEU A 305 21.12 -8.51 7.00
C LEU A 305 20.80 -8.51 5.49
N ILE A 306 21.60 -9.22 4.73
CA ILE A 306 21.36 -9.49 3.31
C ILE A 306 20.81 -10.91 3.19
N ASN A 307 19.53 -11.04 2.87
CA ASN A 307 18.87 -12.32 2.71
C ASN A 307 18.39 -12.48 1.27
N ILE A 308 19.07 -13.34 0.52
CA ILE A 308 18.80 -13.58 -0.90
C ILE A 308 18.34 -15.01 -1.11
N PHE A 309 17.21 -15.13 -1.79
CA PHE A 309 16.76 -16.39 -2.35
C PHE A 309 16.82 -16.32 -3.89
N GLY A 310 17.78 -17.01 -4.46
CA GLY A 310 18.04 -17.02 -5.89
C GLY A 310 16.98 -17.83 -6.63
N GLY A 311 16.12 -17.12 -7.33
CA GLY A 311 15.26 -17.66 -8.40
C GLY A 311 15.72 -17.04 -9.70
N ILE A 312 15.09 -15.91 -10.08
CA ILE A 312 15.55 -15.07 -11.19
C ILE A 312 16.86 -14.33 -10.81
N THR A 313 16.96 -13.89 -9.56
CA THR A 313 18.18 -13.30 -9.00
C THR A 313 19.27 -14.36 -8.90
N ARG A 314 20.47 -14.08 -9.38
CA ARG A 314 21.63 -14.96 -9.29
C ARG A 314 22.50 -14.57 -8.10
N CYS A 315 22.76 -15.51 -7.20
CA CYS A 315 23.53 -15.29 -6.00
C CYS A 315 25.00 -14.92 -6.28
N ASP A 316 25.59 -15.40 -7.37
CA ASP A 316 26.93 -15.02 -7.79
C ASP A 316 27.01 -13.52 -8.14
N LEU A 317 26.05 -12.97 -8.87
CA LEU A 317 26.00 -11.53 -9.18
C LEU A 317 25.78 -10.67 -7.94
N VAL A 318 24.98 -11.15 -6.99
CA VAL A 318 24.79 -10.47 -5.70
C VAL A 318 26.10 -10.47 -4.90
N ALA A 319 26.79 -11.61 -4.85
CA ALA A 319 28.08 -11.73 -4.17
C ALA A 319 29.16 -10.83 -4.78
N GLU A 320 29.23 -10.75 -6.11
CA GLU A 320 30.11 -9.79 -6.83
C GLU A 320 29.79 -8.35 -6.41
N GLY A 321 28.50 -7.98 -6.38
CA GLY A 321 28.07 -6.64 -5.95
C GLY A 321 28.45 -6.32 -4.51
N ILE A 322 28.33 -7.28 -3.59
CA ILE A 322 28.75 -7.11 -2.20
C ILE A 322 30.26 -6.90 -2.13
N VAL A 323 31.03 -7.72 -2.83
CA VAL A 323 32.49 -7.60 -2.87
C VAL A 323 32.91 -6.26 -3.43
N GLU A 324 32.33 -5.82 -4.55
CA GLU A 324 32.64 -4.53 -5.17
C GLU A 324 32.29 -3.35 -4.25
N ALA A 325 31.11 -3.37 -3.66
CA ALA A 325 30.64 -2.33 -2.75
C ALA A 325 31.48 -2.21 -1.47
N THR A 326 32.07 -3.32 -1.01
CA THR A 326 32.83 -3.38 0.25
C THR A 326 34.35 -3.34 0.05
N LYS A 327 34.85 -3.48 -1.17
CA LYS A 327 36.24 -3.52 -1.50
C LYS A 327 36.99 -2.23 -1.13
N GLY A 328 37.98 -2.36 -0.25
CA GLY A 328 38.77 -1.21 0.20
C GLY A 328 38.04 -0.22 1.10
N LYS A 329 36.82 -0.50 1.46
CA LYS A 329 36.06 0.31 2.43
C LYS A 329 36.20 -0.26 3.84
N ASN A 330 36.35 0.62 4.81
CA ASN A 330 36.21 0.24 6.21
C ASN A 330 34.70 0.23 6.55
N LEU A 331 34.10 -0.97 6.53
CA LEU A 331 32.68 -1.11 6.77
C LEU A 331 32.29 -0.50 8.12
N VAL A 332 31.23 0.31 8.12
CA VAL A 332 30.71 0.96 9.32
C VAL A 332 30.09 -0.08 10.25
N TRP A 333 29.41 -1.06 9.67
CA TRP A 333 28.64 -2.08 10.39
C TRP A 333 28.93 -3.50 9.87
N PRO A 334 28.68 -4.56 10.68
CA PRO A 334 28.75 -5.95 10.23
C PRO A 334 27.61 -6.25 9.24
N ILE A 335 27.93 -7.08 8.25
CA ILE A 335 26.99 -7.58 7.25
C ILE A 335 26.83 -9.08 7.44
N VAL A 336 25.63 -9.53 7.70
CA VAL A 336 25.28 -10.95 7.73
C VAL A 336 24.63 -11.31 6.40
N ILE A 337 25.11 -12.36 5.76
CA ILE A 337 24.69 -12.74 4.41
C ILE A 337 24.18 -14.16 4.41
N ARG A 338 22.99 -14.34 3.86
CA ARG A 338 22.46 -15.62 3.45
C ARG A 338 22.22 -15.62 1.95
N LEU A 339 22.85 -16.53 1.26
CA LEU A 339 22.62 -16.79 -0.16
C LEU A 339 22.11 -18.20 -0.34
N ASP A 340 20.97 -18.35 -0.98
CA ASP A 340 20.37 -19.64 -1.28
C ASP A 340 19.74 -19.61 -2.70
N GLY A 341 19.63 -20.77 -3.37
CA GLY A 341 19.07 -20.88 -4.71
C GLY A 341 20.09 -20.74 -5.84
N THR A 342 19.70 -20.10 -6.94
CA THR A 342 20.49 -20.07 -8.19
C THR A 342 21.89 -19.50 -8.00
N ASN A 343 22.93 -20.30 -8.31
CA ASN A 343 24.35 -19.98 -8.17
C ASN A 343 24.77 -19.61 -6.75
N SER A 344 24.13 -20.21 -5.73
CA SER A 344 24.49 -19.94 -4.34
C SER A 344 25.88 -20.44 -4.00
N SER A 345 26.28 -21.61 -4.50
CA SER A 345 27.63 -22.17 -4.27
C SER A 345 28.71 -21.26 -4.84
N GLU A 346 28.52 -20.77 -6.06
CA GLU A 346 29.43 -19.83 -6.71
C GLU A 346 29.46 -18.49 -5.98
N GLY A 347 28.30 -17.99 -5.54
CA GLY A 347 28.21 -16.76 -4.74
C GLY A 347 28.95 -16.89 -3.40
N LEU A 348 28.79 -18.00 -2.69
CA LEU A 348 29.52 -18.29 -1.44
C LEU A 348 31.03 -18.42 -1.67
N GLU A 349 31.45 -19.01 -2.78
CA GLU A 349 32.87 -19.11 -3.14
C GLU A 349 33.48 -17.72 -3.41
N ILE A 350 32.75 -16.85 -4.13
CA ILE A 350 33.19 -15.46 -4.35
C ILE A 350 33.39 -14.73 -3.02
N LEU A 351 32.46 -14.84 -2.08
CA LEU A 351 32.57 -14.20 -0.77
C LEU A 351 33.74 -14.78 0.05
N LYS A 352 33.93 -16.11 0.05
CA LYS A 352 35.04 -16.77 0.74
C LYS A 352 36.42 -16.39 0.18
N ASN A 353 36.50 -16.17 -1.14
CA ASN A 353 37.74 -15.75 -1.80
C ASN A 353 38.06 -14.25 -1.60
N ASN A 354 37.11 -13.48 -1.09
CA ASN A 354 37.25 -12.06 -0.77
C ASN A 354 36.91 -11.79 0.71
N PRO A 355 37.71 -12.32 1.66
CA PRO A 355 37.39 -12.28 3.08
C PRO A 355 37.40 -10.83 3.60
N ASN A 356 36.40 -10.52 4.42
CA ASN A 356 36.31 -9.29 5.19
C ASN A 356 35.86 -9.64 6.61
N ASP A 357 36.53 -9.12 7.61
CA ASP A 357 36.31 -9.42 9.03
C ASP A 357 34.92 -8.99 9.55
N LYS A 358 34.22 -8.14 8.82
CA LYS A 358 32.87 -7.72 9.13
C LYS A 358 31.76 -8.40 8.27
N ILE A 359 32.14 -9.34 7.41
CA ILE A 359 31.18 -10.13 6.62
C ILE A 359 31.06 -11.52 7.22
N PHE A 360 29.85 -11.90 7.59
CA PHE A 360 29.47 -13.19 8.16
C PHE A 360 28.56 -13.92 7.18
N ILE A 361 28.87 -15.18 6.91
CA ILE A 361 28.10 -16.01 5.98
C ILE A 361 27.41 -17.08 6.80
N GLU A 362 26.10 -17.20 6.61
CA GLU A 362 25.26 -18.19 7.27
C GLU A 362 24.48 -19.02 6.26
N GLU A 363 24.25 -20.28 6.56
CA GLU A 363 23.59 -21.22 5.64
C GLU A 363 22.05 -21.13 5.74
N SER A 364 21.53 -20.82 6.93
CA SER A 364 20.09 -20.72 7.16
C SER A 364 19.67 -19.28 7.44
N MET A 365 18.42 -18.98 7.16
CA MET A 365 17.81 -17.70 7.53
C MET A 365 17.83 -17.52 9.06
N ASP A 366 17.67 -18.62 9.79
CA ASP A 366 17.68 -18.65 11.26
C ASP A 366 19.03 -18.30 11.84
N SER A 367 20.08 -18.92 11.34
CA SER A 367 21.42 -18.61 11.80
C SER A 367 21.85 -17.22 11.36
N ALA A 368 21.48 -16.81 10.13
CA ALA A 368 21.82 -15.50 9.56
C ALA A 368 21.22 -14.35 10.34
N ALA A 369 20.07 -14.54 10.83
CA ALA A 369 19.38 -13.50 11.58
C ALA A 369 19.35 -13.83 13.06
N ARG A 370 19.91 -14.96 13.48
CA ARG A 370 19.57 -15.65 14.73
C ARG A 370 18.12 -15.45 15.05
N LEU A 371 17.46 -15.60 14.10
CA LEU A 371 16.19 -15.06 13.90
C LEU A 371 15.38 -16.22 13.46
N ALA A 372 14.96 -16.80 14.44
CA ALA A 372 14.08 -17.90 14.34
C ALA A 372 12.97 -17.63 13.35
N VAL A 373 12.86 -18.26 12.30
CA VAL A 373 11.66 -18.96 11.96
C VAL A 373 12.01 -20.17 11.13
N GLU A 374 11.76 -21.26 11.77
CA GLU A 374 11.78 -22.53 11.12
C GLU A 374 10.76 -22.62 9.98
N LYS A 375 11.32 -23.13 8.90
CA LYS A 375 10.64 -24.01 7.95
C LYS A 375 9.41 -23.53 7.24
N GLY A 376 9.65 -23.14 6.04
CA GLY A 376 8.67 -23.30 4.98
C GLY A 376 9.03 -24.43 4.02
N ALA A 377 8.84 -25.65 4.43
CA ALA A 377 8.73 -26.74 3.47
C ALA A 377 7.40 -26.59 2.75
N TRP A 378 7.41 -26.07 1.52
CA TRP A 378 6.25 -26.09 0.63
C TRP A 378 6.16 -27.48 0.00
N MET A 379 5.42 -28.39 0.62
CA MET A 379 4.80 -29.48 -0.13
C MET A 379 3.56 -28.90 -0.80
N SER A 380 3.54 -28.94 -2.12
CA SER A 380 2.36 -28.55 -2.87
C SER A 380 1.23 -29.56 -2.58
N ILE A 381 0.28 -29.15 -1.74
CA ILE A 381 -0.84 -29.98 -1.31
C ILE A 381 -1.95 -30.02 -2.38
N LEU A 382 -1.98 -29.00 -3.24
CA LEU A 382 -3.09 -28.75 -4.16
C LEU A 382 -2.81 -29.18 -5.62
N ILE A 383 -1.58 -29.54 -5.95
CA ILE A 383 -1.16 -29.98 -7.28
C ILE A 383 -0.24 -31.19 -7.19
N ASP A 384 -0.27 -32.05 -8.22
CA ASP A 384 0.57 -33.23 -8.38
C ASP A 384 1.10 -33.33 -9.82
N GLU A 385 1.79 -34.42 -10.13
CA GLU A 385 2.34 -34.70 -11.48
C GLU A 385 1.26 -34.88 -12.57
N ASN A 386 0.01 -35.13 -12.21
CA ASN A 386 -1.12 -35.28 -13.12
C ASN A 386 -1.84 -33.95 -13.36
N THR A 387 -1.58 -32.96 -12.55
CA THR A 387 -2.24 -31.66 -12.62
C THR A 387 -1.88 -30.93 -13.92
N LYS A 388 -2.90 -30.53 -14.69
CA LYS A 388 -2.75 -29.83 -15.96
C LYS A 388 -2.88 -28.32 -15.76
N VAL A 389 -1.87 -27.59 -16.24
CA VAL A 389 -1.76 -26.13 -16.03
C VAL A 389 -2.00 -25.38 -17.34
N VAL A 390 -2.90 -24.40 -17.32
CA VAL A 390 -3.05 -23.39 -18.37
C VAL A 390 -2.42 -22.07 -17.89
N VAL A 391 -1.69 -21.38 -18.78
CA VAL A 391 -0.99 -20.13 -18.43
C VAL A 391 -1.66 -18.94 -19.10
N GLN A 392 -2.28 -18.06 -18.33
CA GLN A 392 -2.80 -16.79 -18.83
C GLN A 392 -1.65 -15.81 -19.05
N GLY A 393 -1.60 -15.20 -20.23
CA GLY A 393 -0.51 -14.31 -20.62
C GLY A 393 0.75 -15.03 -21.12
N LEU A 394 0.65 -16.30 -21.56
CA LEU A 394 1.78 -17.11 -22.04
C LEU A 394 2.58 -16.45 -23.17
N THR A 395 1.96 -15.64 -24.00
CA THR A 395 2.65 -14.94 -25.09
C THR A 395 3.44 -13.71 -24.62
N GLY A 396 3.28 -13.29 -23.36
CA GLY A 396 4.08 -12.26 -22.74
C GLY A 396 5.45 -12.79 -22.29
N ARG A 397 6.40 -11.89 -22.12
CA ARG A 397 7.78 -12.23 -21.73
C ARG A 397 7.84 -13.07 -20.45
N GLU A 398 7.19 -12.61 -19.38
CA GLU A 398 7.21 -13.29 -18.07
C GLU A 398 6.41 -14.60 -18.11
N GLY A 399 5.21 -14.58 -18.71
CA GLY A 399 4.41 -15.80 -18.89
C GLY A 399 5.15 -16.89 -19.66
N GLN A 400 5.81 -16.54 -20.77
CA GLN A 400 6.61 -17.47 -21.54
C GLN A 400 7.81 -18.00 -20.74
N PHE A 401 8.56 -17.11 -20.11
CA PHE A 401 9.75 -17.46 -19.35
C PHE A 401 9.43 -18.48 -18.23
N HIS A 402 8.42 -18.19 -17.41
CA HIS A 402 8.05 -19.06 -16.30
C HIS A 402 7.37 -20.34 -16.76
N ALA A 403 6.49 -20.29 -17.77
CA ALA A 403 5.82 -21.49 -18.28
C ALA A 403 6.82 -22.51 -18.85
N LEU A 404 7.84 -22.05 -19.59
CA LEU A 404 8.84 -22.94 -20.16
C LEU A 404 9.77 -23.53 -19.10
N ARG A 405 10.12 -22.77 -18.07
CA ARG A 405 10.88 -23.27 -16.91
C ARG A 405 10.09 -24.27 -16.10
N ASN A 406 8.83 -23.98 -15.81
CA ASN A 406 7.97 -24.90 -15.09
C ASN A 406 7.81 -26.22 -15.86
N ARG A 407 7.62 -26.16 -17.20
CA ARG A 407 7.57 -27.34 -18.05
C ARG A 407 8.90 -28.12 -18.03
N ALA A 408 10.04 -27.44 -18.07
CA ALA A 408 11.35 -28.08 -17.96
C ALA A 408 11.59 -28.74 -16.61
N TYR A 409 10.99 -28.21 -15.53
CA TYR A 409 11.00 -28.80 -14.19
C TYR A 409 10.09 -30.03 -14.05
N GLY A 410 9.16 -30.23 -14.97
CA GLY A 410 8.22 -31.37 -14.96
C GLY A 410 6.74 -30.98 -14.82
N THR A 411 6.42 -29.70 -14.69
CA THR A 411 5.02 -29.24 -14.63
C THR A 411 4.33 -29.49 -15.96
N ASN A 412 3.13 -30.06 -15.92
CA ASN A 412 2.34 -30.38 -17.11
C ASN A 412 1.61 -29.12 -17.64
N VAL A 413 2.35 -28.22 -18.30
CA VAL A 413 1.80 -27.02 -18.94
C VAL A 413 1.18 -27.41 -20.27
N VAL A 414 -0.16 -27.44 -20.35
CA VAL A 414 -0.91 -27.96 -21.49
C VAL A 414 -1.43 -26.90 -22.46
N ALA A 415 -1.58 -25.65 -22.00
CA ALA A 415 -2.12 -24.56 -22.79
C ALA A 415 -1.66 -23.19 -22.29
N GLY A 416 -1.79 -22.19 -23.15
CA GLY A 416 -1.76 -20.78 -22.78
C GLY A 416 -3.00 -20.06 -23.28
N THR A 417 -3.31 -18.89 -22.69
CA THR A 417 -4.38 -18.03 -23.21
C THR A 417 -3.89 -16.62 -23.46
N ARG A 418 -4.42 -16.05 -24.54
CA ARG A 418 -4.38 -14.63 -24.85
C ARG A 418 -5.48 -14.28 -25.86
N PRO A 419 -6.38 -13.34 -25.55
CA PRO A 419 -7.40 -12.89 -26.48
C PRO A 419 -6.81 -12.44 -27.83
N GLY A 420 -7.39 -12.89 -28.93
CA GLY A 420 -6.96 -12.58 -30.30
C GLY A 420 -5.69 -13.32 -30.79
N LYS A 421 -5.23 -14.33 -30.03
CA LYS A 421 -4.05 -15.15 -30.35
C LYS A 421 -4.37 -16.64 -30.39
N GLY A 422 -5.63 -17.02 -30.34
CA GLY A 422 -6.06 -18.40 -30.46
C GLY A 422 -5.57 -19.04 -31.76
N GLY A 423 -5.09 -20.29 -31.66
CA GLY A 423 -4.49 -21.03 -32.79
C GLY A 423 -2.98 -20.83 -32.98
N GLU A 424 -2.35 -19.87 -32.30
CA GLU A 424 -0.88 -19.76 -32.26
C GLU A 424 -0.30 -20.82 -31.28
N THR A 425 1.02 -20.97 -31.32
CA THR A 425 1.75 -21.81 -30.35
C THR A 425 2.98 -21.09 -29.80
N VAL A 426 3.33 -21.37 -28.55
CA VAL A 426 4.58 -20.92 -27.93
C VAL A 426 5.37 -22.15 -27.53
N GLU A 427 6.49 -22.40 -28.20
CA GLU A 427 7.35 -23.58 -27.96
C GLU A 427 6.54 -24.90 -27.92
N GLY A 428 5.57 -25.04 -28.82
CA GLY A 428 4.69 -26.19 -28.93
C GLY A 428 3.51 -26.22 -27.94
N ILE A 429 3.34 -25.22 -27.07
CA ILE A 429 2.17 -25.08 -26.20
C ILE A 429 1.09 -24.32 -26.99
N PRO A 430 -0.11 -24.88 -27.17
CA PRO A 430 -1.19 -24.22 -27.90
C PRO A 430 -1.73 -23.00 -27.14
N ILE A 431 -2.09 -21.95 -27.87
CA ILE A 431 -2.70 -20.74 -27.36
C ILE A 431 -4.19 -20.73 -27.72
N PHE A 432 -5.02 -20.40 -26.76
CA PHE A 432 -6.46 -20.22 -26.90
C PHE A 432 -6.84 -18.76 -26.65
N ASP A 433 -7.98 -18.35 -27.18
CA ASP A 433 -8.49 -17.00 -26.91
C ASP A 433 -9.07 -16.87 -25.50
N THR A 434 -9.65 -17.95 -24.96
CA THR A 434 -10.28 -17.97 -23.63
C THR A 434 -9.84 -19.17 -22.80
N ILE A 435 -9.95 -19.04 -21.47
CA ILE A 435 -9.74 -20.17 -20.55
C ILE A 435 -10.77 -21.27 -20.79
N LYS A 436 -12.01 -20.92 -21.08
CA LYS A 436 -13.07 -21.91 -21.34
C LYS A 436 -12.72 -22.83 -22.50
N ASP A 437 -12.19 -22.27 -23.59
CA ASP A 437 -11.76 -23.05 -24.75
C ASP A 437 -10.56 -23.93 -24.39
N ALA A 438 -9.56 -23.37 -23.68
CA ALA A 438 -8.39 -24.10 -23.22
C ALA A 438 -8.76 -25.29 -22.32
N VAL A 439 -9.63 -25.07 -21.31
CA VAL A 439 -10.10 -26.12 -20.40
C VAL A 439 -10.93 -27.17 -21.12
N SER A 440 -11.79 -26.76 -22.05
CA SER A 440 -12.60 -27.69 -22.86
C SER A 440 -11.73 -28.64 -23.65
N GLU A 441 -10.68 -28.16 -24.29
CA GLU A 441 -9.80 -28.93 -25.18
C GLU A 441 -8.77 -29.76 -24.39
N THR A 442 -8.11 -29.16 -23.38
CA THR A 442 -6.95 -29.77 -22.70
C THR A 442 -7.28 -30.42 -21.38
N LYS A 443 -8.46 -30.11 -20.79
CA LYS A 443 -8.84 -30.50 -19.43
C LYS A 443 -7.87 -29.94 -18.39
N ALA A 444 -7.46 -28.69 -18.56
CA ALA A 444 -6.64 -28.01 -17.57
C ALA A 444 -7.41 -27.82 -16.25
N ASP A 445 -6.74 -28.07 -15.13
CA ASP A 445 -7.30 -27.98 -13.78
C ASP A 445 -6.90 -26.69 -13.09
N VAL A 446 -5.73 -26.16 -13.43
CA VAL A 446 -5.08 -25.02 -12.74
C VAL A 446 -4.79 -23.91 -13.74
N ALA A 447 -5.15 -22.69 -13.39
CA ALA A 447 -4.69 -21.48 -14.10
C ALA A 447 -3.52 -20.83 -13.37
N LEU A 448 -2.46 -20.52 -14.12
CA LEU A 448 -1.33 -19.71 -13.66
C LEU A 448 -1.35 -18.38 -14.40
N THR A 449 -1.55 -17.27 -13.66
CA THR A 449 -1.89 -15.97 -14.24
C THR A 449 -0.68 -15.02 -14.24
N PHE A 450 -0.26 -14.61 -15.45
CA PHE A 450 0.83 -13.65 -15.71
C PHE A 450 0.32 -12.47 -16.55
N VAL A 451 -0.67 -11.77 -16.06
CA VAL A 451 -1.22 -10.59 -16.73
C VAL A 451 -0.87 -9.32 -15.97
N PRO A 452 -0.84 -8.15 -16.62
CA PRO A 452 -0.68 -6.88 -15.91
C PRO A 452 -1.78 -6.66 -14.84
N PRO A 453 -1.52 -5.91 -13.76
CA PRO A 453 -2.47 -5.67 -12.67
C PRO A 453 -3.85 -5.21 -13.12
N SER A 454 -3.91 -4.38 -14.16
CA SER A 454 -5.16 -3.87 -14.75
C SER A 454 -6.06 -4.92 -15.39
N PHE A 455 -5.55 -6.13 -15.62
CA PHE A 455 -6.31 -7.25 -16.21
C PHE A 455 -6.41 -8.46 -15.26
N ALA A 456 -5.84 -8.35 -14.06
CA ALA A 456 -5.74 -9.49 -13.14
C ALA A 456 -7.11 -9.94 -12.65
N LYS A 457 -7.99 -9.00 -12.30
CA LYS A 457 -9.35 -9.29 -11.85
C LYS A 457 -10.14 -10.07 -12.89
N GLU A 458 -10.19 -9.56 -14.13
CA GLU A 458 -10.89 -10.21 -15.23
C GLU A 458 -10.30 -11.59 -15.53
N ALA A 459 -8.97 -11.72 -15.51
CA ALA A 459 -8.29 -12.98 -15.78
C ALA A 459 -8.57 -14.03 -14.70
N VAL A 460 -8.57 -13.66 -13.43
CA VAL A 460 -8.90 -14.58 -12.33
C VAL A 460 -10.35 -15.03 -12.41
N LEU A 461 -11.28 -14.10 -12.62
CA LEU A 461 -12.72 -14.44 -12.78
C LEU A 461 -12.95 -15.30 -14.03
N GLU A 462 -12.29 -15.00 -15.15
CA GLU A 462 -12.35 -15.83 -16.35
C GLU A 462 -11.88 -17.27 -16.07
N ALA A 463 -10.78 -17.43 -15.33
CA ALA A 463 -10.25 -18.73 -14.97
C ALA A 463 -11.20 -19.54 -14.10
N ALA A 464 -11.83 -18.90 -13.10
CA ALA A 464 -12.80 -19.52 -12.23
C ALA A 464 -14.05 -19.98 -13.01
N PHE A 465 -14.67 -19.07 -13.74
CA PHE A 465 -15.87 -19.37 -14.53
C PHE A 465 -15.56 -20.27 -15.76
N GLY A 466 -14.30 -20.31 -16.19
CA GLY A 466 -13.81 -21.18 -17.24
C GLY A 466 -13.62 -22.64 -16.84
N GLY A 467 -13.71 -22.95 -15.55
CA GLY A 467 -13.68 -24.30 -14.99
C GLY A 467 -12.35 -24.73 -14.35
N CYS A 468 -11.42 -23.81 -14.10
CA CYS A 468 -10.23 -24.11 -13.31
C CYS A 468 -10.57 -24.28 -11.84
N LYS A 469 -10.02 -25.33 -11.19
CA LYS A 469 -10.26 -25.66 -9.77
C LYS A 469 -9.33 -24.89 -8.83
N LEU A 470 -8.17 -24.49 -9.32
CA LEU A 470 -7.17 -23.68 -8.61
C LEU A 470 -6.65 -22.57 -9.53
N ILE A 471 -6.53 -21.38 -8.98
CA ILE A 471 -5.98 -20.24 -9.71
C ILE A 471 -4.81 -19.69 -8.90
N VAL A 472 -3.65 -19.65 -9.53
CA VAL A 472 -2.43 -19.06 -8.95
C VAL A 472 -2.17 -17.75 -9.67
N CYS A 473 -2.55 -16.65 -9.06
CA CYS A 473 -2.29 -15.31 -9.56
C CYS A 473 -1.03 -14.76 -8.90
N ILE A 474 0.02 -14.55 -9.69
CA ILE A 474 1.32 -14.03 -9.21
C ILE A 474 1.49 -12.54 -9.49
N THR A 475 0.48 -11.91 -10.07
CA THR A 475 0.51 -10.49 -10.42
C THR A 475 0.59 -9.64 -9.16
N GLU A 476 1.62 -8.81 -9.07
CA GLU A 476 1.77 -7.81 -8.01
C GLU A 476 1.09 -6.48 -8.39
N GLY A 477 0.67 -5.70 -7.40
CA GLY A 477 0.09 -4.38 -7.62
C GLY A 477 -1.37 -4.40 -8.12
N ILE A 478 -2.12 -5.46 -7.82
CA ILE A 478 -3.57 -5.48 -8.02
C ILE A 478 -4.20 -4.53 -6.99
N PRO A 479 -5.12 -3.63 -7.40
CA PRO A 479 -5.82 -2.80 -6.44
C PRO A 479 -6.53 -3.63 -5.37
N ALA A 480 -6.38 -3.26 -4.10
CA ALA A 480 -6.93 -4.03 -2.97
C ALA A 480 -8.45 -4.23 -3.05
N LYS A 481 -9.16 -3.28 -3.66
CA LYS A 481 -10.62 -3.41 -3.92
C LYS A 481 -10.93 -4.42 -5.01
N ASP A 482 -10.13 -4.48 -6.06
CA ASP A 482 -10.28 -5.49 -7.12
C ASP A 482 -10.08 -6.90 -6.53
N GLU A 483 -9.12 -7.07 -5.62
CA GLU A 483 -8.91 -8.33 -4.88
C GLU A 483 -10.10 -8.68 -3.98
N ALA A 484 -10.61 -7.70 -3.23
CA ALA A 484 -11.77 -7.90 -2.37
C ALA A 484 -13.02 -8.29 -3.18
N GLU A 485 -13.23 -7.64 -4.33
CA GLU A 485 -14.35 -7.94 -5.23
C GLU A 485 -14.23 -9.33 -5.86
N MET A 486 -13.04 -9.70 -6.33
CA MET A 486 -12.77 -11.06 -6.81
C MET A 486 -13.11 -12.11 -5.76
N TYR A 487 -12.63 -11.90 -4.54
CA TYR A 487 -12.90 -12.83 -3.44
C TYR A 487 -14.39 -12.95 -3.12
N ASP A 488 -15.10 -11.81 -3.05
CA ASP A 488 -16.53 -11.80 -2.74
C ASP A 488 -17.37 -12.48 -3.84
N ILE A 489 -16.99 -12.32 -5.10
CA ILE A 489 -17.61 -13.01 -6.23
C ILE A 489 -17.34 -14.51 -6.15
N LEU A 490 -16.08 -14.92 -6.01
CA LEU A 490 -15.67 -16.33 -6.02
C LEU A 490 -16.18 -17.13 -4.80
N LYS A 491 -16.45 -16.46 -3.67
CA LYS A 491 -17.03 -17.10 -2.48
C LYS A 491 -18.51 -17.42 -2.64
N LYS A 492 -19.20 -16.74 -3.55
CA LYS A 492 -20.67 -16.92 -3.77
C LYS A 492 -20.97 -18.03 -4.79
N GLU A 493 -19.97 -18.46 -5.54
CA GLU A 493 -20.02 -19.59 -6.50
C GLU A 493 -19.57 -20.89 -5.84
#